data_3391f119b50142634aac22465c2bec02
#
_entry.id   3391f119b50142634aac22465c2bec02
#
_cell.length_a   1.000
_cell.length_b   1.000
_cell.length_c   1.000
_cell.angle_alpha   90.00
_cell.angle_beta   90.00
_cell.angle_gamma   90.00
#
_symmetry.space_group_name_H-M   'P 1'
#
loop_
_entity.id
_entity.type
_entity.pdbx_description
1 polymer ?
#
loop_
_entity_poly.entity_id
_entity_poly.type
_entity_poly.pdbx_seq_one_letter_code
_entity_poly.pdbx_strand_id
1 'polypeptide(L)'
;NSIYVDCATGAIELNGEAQTGMTASFAQGVTFVPVGLLNHLEGYTATVQDSRIAIATPNGEALTKLARQIIAKVELGASNKPAESELKEYYGLDTARFDEVAAFFPMMISADTIVIGKVKSGEMDAVKEELEAVRARTQQSFEQYLPEPLERAKNGRVVTSGDYVMLIISGDNDTAIQMFR
;
A
#
# COMPACT_ATOMS: atom_id res chain seq x y z
N ASN A 1 -5.70 -12.36 -9.55
CA ASN A 1 -4.85 -13.30 -10.31
C ASN A 1 -4.70 -14.60 -9.51
N SER A 2 -4.82 -15.76 -10.18
CA SER A 2 -4.60 -17.09 -9.60
C SER A 2 -3.48 -17.80 -10.35
N ILE A 3 -2.58 -18.44 -9.60
CA ILE A 3 -1.53 -19.30 -10.14
C ILE A 3 -1.79 -20.69 -9.61
N TYR A 4 -1.97 -21.65 -10.50
CA TYR A 4 -2.05 -23.07 -10.18
C TYR A 4 -0.78 -23.78 -10.66
N VAL A 5 -0.24 -24.67 -9.85
CA VAL A 5 0.93 -25.46 -10.17
C VAL A 5 0.62 -26.94 -9.91
N ASP A 6 0.72 -27.76 -10.93
CA ASP A 6 0.65 -29.20 -10.81
C ASP A 6 1.96 -29.73 -10.21
N CYS A 7 1.90 -30.22 -8.99
CA CYS A 7 3.09 -30.71 -8.27
C CYS A 7 3.69 -32.01 -8.85
N ALA A 8 2.96 -32.74 -9.69
CA ALA A 8 3.47 -33.96 -10.30
C ALA A 8 4.24 -33.69 -11.61
N THR A 9 3.79 -32.71 -12.38
CA THR A 9 4.35 -32.39 -13.71
C THR A 9 5.13 -31.08 -13.72
N GLY A 10 4.93 -30.20 -12.76
CA GLY A 10 5.47 -28.85 -12.76
C GLY A 10 4.72 -27.90 -13.71
N ALA A 11 3.62 -28.34 -14.30
CA ALA A 11 2.81 -27.51 -15.19
C ALA A 11 2.24 -26.30 -14.43
N ILE A 12 2.22 -25.15 -15.09
CA ILE A 12 1.76 -23.88 -14.51
C ILE A 12 0.56 -23.38 -15.30
N GLU A 13 -0.50 -23.01 -14.60
CA GLU A 13 -1.63 -22.28 -15.15
C GLU A 13 -1.74 -20.90 -14.48
N LEU A 14 -2.04 -19.88 -15.28
CA LEU A 14 -2.29 -18.52 -14.82
C LEU A 14 -3.72 -18.12 -15.19
N ASN A 15 -4.57 -17.85 -14.21
CA ASN A 15 -5.98 -17.52 -14.40
C ASN A 15 -6.75 -18.59 -15.22
N GLY A 16 -6.35 -19.87 -15.10
CA GLY A 16 -6.92 -21.00 -15.83
C GLY A 16 -6.34 -21.24 -17.23
N GLU A 17 -5.31 -20.47 -17.65
CA GLU A 17 -4.61 -20.67 -18.91
C GLU A 17 -3.23 -21.31 -18.67
N ALA A 18 -2.96 -22.41 -19.41
CA ALA A 18 -1.68 -23.10 -19.32
C ALA A 18 -0.52 -22.25 -19.86
N GLN A 19 0.56 -22.14 -19.09
CA GLN A 19 1.75 -21.40 -19.45
C GLN A 19 2.76 -22.31 -20.13
N THR A 20 2.80 -22.26 -21.47
CA THR A 20 3.74 -23.05 -22.26
C THR A 20 5.17 -22.52 -22.14
N GLY A 21 6.13 -23.43 -22.02
CA GLY A 21 7.56 -23.07 -21.89
C GLY A 21 7.98 -22.65 -20.48
N MET A 22 7.09 -22.74 -19.49
CA MET A 22 7.40 -22.52 -18.09
C MET A 22 7.09 -23.78 -17.29
N THR A 23 8.01 -24.16 -16.42
CA THR A 23 7.87 -25.34 -15.57
C THR A 23 8.30 -24.99 -14.14
N ALA A 24 7.50 -25.35 -13.17
CA ALA A 24 7.85 -25.25 -11.76
C ALA A 24 8.79 -26.38 -11.37
N SER A 25 9.60 -26.13 -10.36
CA SER A 25 10.44 -27.16 -9.71
C SER A 25 10.15 -27.23 -8.21
N PHE A 26 10.47 -28.37 -7.61
CA PHE A 26 10.19 -28.63 -6.21
C PHE A 26 11.47 -29.07 -5.52
N ALA A 27 11.82 -28.43 -4.42
CA ALA A 27 12.96 -28.81 -3.60
C ALA A 27 12.68 -28.52 -2.12
N GLN A 28 12.95 -29.50 -1.26
CA GLN A 28 12.86 -29.38 0.20
C GLN A 28 11.48 -28.84 0.70
N GLY A 29 10.39 -29.26 0.05
CA GLY A 29 9.04 -28.81 0.40
C GLY A 29 8.68 -27.41 -0.10
N VAL A 30 9.51 -26.79 -0.94
CA VAL A 30 9.28 -25.46 -1.54
C VAL A 30 9.05 -25.63 -3.03
N THR A 31 8.04 -24.89 -3.54
CA THR A 31 7.75 -24.78 -4.97
C THR A 31 8.46 -23.55 -5.54
N PHE A 32 9.25 -23.75 -6.58
CA PHE A 32 9.91 -22.67 -7.33
C PHE A 32 9.23 -22.50 -8.68
N VAL A 33 8.90 -21.26 -9.02
CA VAL A 33 8.36 -20.90 -10.32
C VAL A 33 9.33 -19.98 -11.07
N PRO A 34 9.36 -20.02 -12.41
CA PRO A 34 10.18 -19.10 -13.18
C PRO A 34 9.82 -17.66 -12.88
N VAL A 35 10.81 -16.80 -12.65
CA VAL A 35 10.56 -15.36 -12.37
C VAL A 35 9.86 -14.67 -13.53
N GLY A 36 10.06 -15.14 -14.77
CA GLY A 36 9.39 -14.64 -15.97
C GLY A 36 7.86 -14.82 -15.94
N LEU A 37 7.31 -15.70 -15.08
CA LEU A 37 5.87 -15.84 -14.88
C LEU A 37 5.22 -14.52 -14.48
N LEU A 38 5.94 -13.68 -13.73
CA LEU A 38 5.44 -12.37 -13.32
C LEU A 38 5.16 -11.43 -14.50
N ASN A 39 5.87 -11.59 -15.62
CA ASN A 39 5.64 -10.77 -16.82
C ASN A 39 4.32 -11.09 -17.55
N HIS A 40 3.66 -12.17 -17.18
CA HIS A 40 2.34 -12.56 -17.69
C HIS A 40 1.20 -12.07 -16.77
N LEU A 41 1.52 -11.44 -15.64
CA LEU A 41 0.57 -10.78 -14.77
C LEU A 41 0.42 -9.32 -15.18
N GLU A 42 -0.81 -8.86 -15.31
CA GLU A 42 -1.08 -7.46 -15.69
C GLU A 42 -0.42 -6.49 -14.71
N GLY A 43 0.38 -5.57 -15.25
CA GLY A 43 1.11 -4.54 -14.51
C GLY A 43 2.36 -5.02 -13.76
N TYR A 44 2.70 -6.30 -13.82
CA TYR A 44 3.95 -6.81 -13.27
C TYR A 44 5.04 -6.83 -14.34
N THR A 45 6.26 -6.50 -13.96
CA THR A 45 7.46 -6.77 -14.75
C THR A 45 8.55 -7.37 -13.88
N ALA A 46 9.24 -8.39 -14.39
CA ALA A 46 10.39 -8.99 -13.73
C ALA A 46 11.56 -9.03 -14.72
N THR A 47 12.70 -8.49 -14.31
CA THR A 47 13.95 -8.53 -15.08
C THR A 47 15.04 -9.17 -14.25
N VAL A 48 15.89 -9.95 -14.91
CA VAL A 48 17.09 -10.57 -14.31
C VAL A 48 18.31 -9.97 -15.00
N GLN A 49 19.16 -9.29 -14.26
CA GLN A 49 20.39 -8.70 -14.76
C GLN A 49 21.49 -8.80 -13.68
N ASP A 50 22.68 -9.24 -14.05
CA ASP A 50 23.87 -9.32 -13.17
C ASP A 50 23.58 -9.99 -11.81
N SER A 51 22.89 -11.13 -11.83
CA SER A 51 22.46 -11.88 -10.62
C SER A 51 21.49 -11.12 -9.71
N ARG A 52 20.87 -10.05 -10.19
CA ARG A 52 19.82 -9.31 -9.50
C ARG A 52 18.49 -9.56 -10.18
N ILE A 53 17.44 -9.66 -9.39
CA ILE A 53 16.07 -9.73 -9.85
C ILE A 53 15.42 -8.39 -9.47
N ALA A 54 14.94 -7.64 -10.47
CA ALA A 54 14.10 -6.47 -10.26
C ALA A 54 12.66 -6.85 -10.61
N ILE A 55 11.74 -6.64 -9.68
CA ILE A 55 10.31 -6.88 -9.85
C ILE A 55 9.60 -5.55 -9.64
N ALA A 56 8.88 -5.09 -10.66
CA ALA A 56 7.93 -3.99 -10.52
C ALA A 56 6.51 -4.58 -10.44
N THR A 57 5.70 -4.03 -9.56
CA THR A 57 4.32 -4.46 -9.32
C THR A 57 3.34 -3.38 -9.77
N PRO A 58 2.10 -3.72 -10.18
CA PRO A 58 1.18 -2.76 -10.78
C PRO A 58 0.71 -1.68 -9.82
N ASN A 59 0.75 -1.95 -8.53
CA ASN A 59 0.10 -1.09 -7.55
C ASN A 59 1.08 -0.56 -6.51
N GLY A 60 1.39 0.72 -6.59
CA GLY A 60 1.85 1.50 -5.46
C GLY A 60 3.25 1.21 -4.95
N GLU A 61 4.14 0.63 -5.77
CA GLU A 61 5.49 0.36 -5.25
C GLU A 61 6.24 1.65 -4.96
N ALA A 62 6.14 2.66 -5.81
CA ALA A 62 6.78 3.96 -5.59
C ALA A 62 6.20 4.66 -4.36
N LEU A 63 4.87 4.72 -4.25
CA LEU A 63 4.21 5.33 -3.10
C LEU A 63 4.36 4.47 -1.84
N THR A 64 4.31 3.15 -1.95
CA THR A 64 4.59 2.24 -0.82
C THR A 64 6.01 2.41 -0.30
N LYS A 65 6.99 2.57 -1.20
CA LYS A 65 8.38 2.82 -0.82
C LYS A 65 8.54 4.18 -0.12
N LEU A 66 7.94 5.23 -0.67
CA LEU A 66 7.92 6.55 -0.06
C LEU A 66 7.25 6.51 1.32
N ALA A 67 6.07 5.88 1.43
CA ALA A 67 5.37 5.74 2.70
C ALA A 67 6.24 5.04 3.74
N ARG A 68 6.92 3.94 3.38
CA ARG A 68 7.82 3.22 4.28
C ARG A 68 9.05 4.05 4.69
N GLN A 69 9.58 4.88 3.80
CA GLN A 69 10.67 5.81 4.13
C GLN A 69 10.21 6.87 5.13
N ILE A 70 9.01 7.43 4.94
CA ILE A 70 8.41 8.38 5.88
C ILE A 70 8.15 7.70 7.22
N ILE A 71 7.51 6.52 7.24
CA ILE A 71 7.26 5.73 8.45
C ILE A 71 8.55 5.55 9.27
N ALA A 72 9.63 5.14 8.61
CA ALA A 72 10.91 4.95 9.29
C ALA A 72 11.52 6.25 9.79
N LYS A 73 11.34 7.36 9.05
CA LYS A 73 11.93 8.67 9.41
C LYS A 73 11.22 9.34 10.57
N VAL A 74 9.88 9.26 10.61
CA VAL A 74 9.07 9.89 11.68
C VAL A 74 8.69 8.88 12.78
N GLU A 75 9.30 7.69 12.75
CA GLU A 75 9.14 6.64 13.76
C GLU A 75 7.67 6.27 14.04
N LEU A 76 6.84 6.14 12.97
CA LEU A 76 5.49 5.62 13.14
C LEU A 76 5.56 4.23 13.79
N GLY A 77 4.64 4.00 14.71
CA GLY A 77 4.48 2.71 15.37
C GLY A 77 4.18 1.55 14.40
N ALA A 78 4.09 0.34 14.93
CA ALA A 78 3.78 -0.85 14.14
C ALA A 78 2.48 -0.65 13.36
N SER A 79 2.55 -0.83 12.05
CA SER A 79 1.45 -0.58 11.12
C SER A 79 1.29 -1.74 10.14
N ASN A 80 0.07 -1.93 9.64
CA ASN A 80 -0.25 -2.85 8.55
C ASN A 80 -0.69 -2.08 7.31
N LYS A 81 -0.55 -2.72 6.15
CA LYS A 81 -1.09 -2.25 4.88
C LYS A 81 -2.37 -3.04 4.59
N PRO A 82 -3.57 -2.43 4.75
CA PRO A 82 -4.83 -3.09 4.44
C PRO A 82 -4.94 -3.46 2.95
N ALA A 83 -5.78 -4.45 2.64
CA ALA A 83 -6.17 -4.73 1.26
C ALA A 83 -7.07 -3.60 0.73
N GLU A 84 -7.17 -3.45 -0.60
CA GLU A 84 -7.97 -2.38 -1.22
C GLU A 84 -9.46 -2.44 -0.81
N SER A 85 -10.02 -3.64 -0.69
CA SER A 85 -11.40 -3.83 -0.22
C SER A 85 -11.60 -3.32 1.20
N GLU A 86 -10.61 -3.51 2.08
CA GLU A 86 -10.64 -3.05 3.46
C GLU A 86 -10.53 -1.52 3.56
N LEU A 87 -9.80 -0.88 2.63
CA LEU A 87 -9.71 0.59 2.58
C LEU A 87 -11.08 1.23 2.40
N LYS A 88 -11.92 0.67 1.54
CA LYS A 88 -13.29 1.16 1.33
C LYS A 88 -14.21 0.79 2.49
N GLU A 89 -14.18 -0.47 2.92
CA GLU A 89 -15.12 -1.01 3.91
C GLU A 89 -14.89 -0.43 5.32
N TYR A 90 -13.63 -0.38 5.77
CA TYR A 90 -13.31 0.02 7.15
C TYR A 90 -12.87 1.49 7.27
N TYR A 91 -12.22 2.03 6.23
CA TYR A 91 -11.69 3.38 6.27
C TYR A 91 -12.45 4.38 5.40
N GLY A 92 -13.40 3.90 4.58
CA GLY A 92 -14.21 4.75 3.72
C GLY A 92 -13.41 5.47 2.64
N LEU A 93 -12.27 4.88 2.22
CA LEU A 93 -11.44 5.38 1.13
C LEU A 93 -11.81 4.66 -0.16
N ASP A 94 -12.36 5.36 -1.13
CA ASP A 94 -12.71 4.78 -2.42
C ASP A 94 -11.47 4.69 -3.33
N THR A 95 -10.86 3.50 -3.38
CA THR A 95 -9.66 3.23 -4.18
C THR A 95 -9.86 3.48 -5.67
N ALA A 96 -11.10 3.45 -6.17
CA ALA A 96 -11.41 3.79 -7.56
C ALA A 96 -11.07 5.24 -7.96
N ARG A 97 -10.92 6.14 -6.97
CA ARG A 97 -10.53 7.55 -7.18
C ARG A 97 -9.04 7.77 -7.34
N PHE A 98 -8.24 6.71 -7.15
CA PHE A 98 -6.78 6.79 -7.24
C PHE A 98 -6.27 6.04 -8.46
N ASP A 99 -5.17 6.54 -9.04
CA ASP A 99 -4.33 5.76 -9.95
C ASP A 99 -3.44 4.82 -9.14
N GLU A 100 -3.02 5.28 -7.94
CA GLU A 100 -2.12 4.55 -7.05
C GLU A 100 -2.36 5.01 -5.61
N VAL A 101 -2.43 4.09 -4.66
CA VAL A 101 -2.57 4.41 -3.23
C VAL A 101 -1.75 3.47 -2.35
N ALA A 102 -1.06 4.04 -1.38
CA ALA A 102 -0.38 3.32 -0.30
C ALA A 102 -0.90 3.83 1.03
N ALA A 103 -1.46 2.93 1.84
CA ALA A 103 -2.05 3.26 3.12
C ALA A 103 -1.51 2.34 4.21
N PHE A 104 -1.14 2.91 5.35
CA PHE A 104 -0.67 2.19 6.52
C PHE A 104 -1.42 2.71 7.75
N PHE A 105 -2.04 1.78 8.46
CA PHE A 105 -2.82 2.04 9.66
C PHE A 105 -2.21 1.32 10.86
N PRO A 106 -2.41 1.80 12.09
CA PRO A 106 -1.77 1.22 13.26
C PRO A 106 -2.29 -0.20 13.53
N MET A 107 -1.39 -1.08 13.96
CA MET A 107 -1.72 -2.44 14.45
C MET A 107 -2.07 -2.47 15.94
N MET A 108 -1.74 -1.42 16.66
CA MET A 108 -1.93 -1.28 18.10
C MET A 108 -2.77 -0.04 18.39
N ILE A 109 -3.05 0.22 19.67
CA ILE A 109 -3.78 1.42 20.10
C ILE A 109 -2.89 2.65 19.86
N SER A 110 -2.99 3.22 18.66
CA SER A 110 -2.26 4.40 18.21
C SER A 110 -3.11 5.15 17.18
N ALA A 111 -2.85 6.45 17.03
CA ALA A 111 -3.42 7.26 15.97
C ALA A 111 -2.54 7.31 14.70
N ASP A 112 -1.32 6.75 14.76
CA ASP A 112 -0.32 6.83 13.72
C ASP A 112 -0.85 6.27 12.39
N THR A 113 -0.97 7.13 11.40
CA THR A 113 -1.59 6.80 10.11
C THR A 113 -0.88 7.53 8.98
N ILE A 114 -0.63 6.85 7.88
CA ILE A 114 -0.17 7.46 6.64
C ILE A 114 -0.95 6.88 5.45
N VAL A 115 -1.49 7.76 4.64
CA VAL A 115 -2.08 7.43 3.33
C VAL A 115 -1.45 8.36 2.31
N ILE A 116 -0.87 7.81 1.26
CA ILE A 116 -0.33 8.57 0.12
C ILE A 116 -1.00 8.03 -1.15
N GLY A 117 -1.54 8.91 -1.99
CA GLY A 117 -2.18 8.51 -3.22
C GLY A 117 -1.89 9.44 -4.39
N LYS A 118 -1.83 8.89 -5.59
CA LYS A 118 -1.96 9.62 -6.85
C LYS A 118 -3.43 9.62 -7.23
N VAL A 119 -4.02 10.79 -7.27
CA VAL A 119 -5.47 10.98 -7.44
C VAL A 119 -5.81 11.15 -8.91
N LYS A 120 -6.88 10.50 -9.35
CA LYS A 120 -7.40 10.68 -10.70
C LYS A 120 -7.90 12.11 -10.93
N SER A 121 -7.82 12.54 -12.17
CA SER A 121 -8.26 13.88 -12.57
C SER A 121 -9.72 14.14 -12.15
N GLY A 122 -9.95 15.25 -11.46
CA GLY A 122 -11.26 15.66 -10.98
C GLY A 122 -11.70 15.08 -9.62
N GLU A 123 -10.95 14.14 -9.03
CA GLU A 123 -11.31 13.45 -7.79
C GLU A 123 -10.67 14.05 -6.52
N MET A 124 -9.80 15.04 -6.67
CA MET A 124 -8.98 15.55 -5.54
C MET A 124 -9.82 16.04 -4.35
N ASP A 125 -10.90 16.77 -4.60
CA ASP A 125 -11.72 17.33 -3.51
C ASP A 125 -12.46 16.21 -2.76
N ALA A 126 -13.01 15.22 -3.48
CA ALA A 126 -13.66 14.06 -2.87
C ALA A 126 -12.68 13.23 -2.04
N VAL A 127 -11.47 13.00 -2.56
CA VAL A 127 -10.40 12.28 -1.83
C VAL A 127 -9.98 13.03 -0.57
N LYS A 128 -9.86 14.37 -0.62
CA LYS A 128 -9.54 15.17 0.57
C LYS A 128 -10.63 15.05 1.64
N GLU A 129 -11.90 15.07 1.25
CA GLU A 129 -13.03 14.87 2.18
C GLU A 129 -12.97 13.48 2.83
N GLU A 130 -12.69 12.42 2.06
CA GLU A 130 -12.53 11.07 2.58
C GLU A 130 -11.36 10.98 3.58
N LEU A 131 -10.20 11.57 3.26
CA LEU A 131 -9.03 11.57 4.14
C LEU A 131 -9.26 12.39 5.43
N GLU A 132 -9.94 13.53 5.34
CA GLU A 132 -10.35 14.31 6.51
C GLU A 132 -11.36 13.54 7.37
N ALA A 133 -12.26 12.77 6.75
CA ALA A 133 -13.17 11.89 7.49
C ALA A 133 -12.42 10.76 8.22
N VAL A 134 -11.37 10.20 7.62
CA VAL A 134 -10.48 9.24 8.30
C VAL A 134 -9.82 9.90 9.53
N ARG A 135 -9.23 11.08 9.36
CA ARG A 135 -8.61 11.83 10.45
C ARG A 135 -9.60 12.13 11.58
N ALA A 136 -10.79 12.62 11.22
CA ALA A 136 -11.83 12.97 12.19
C ALA A 136 -12.31 11.74 12.99
N ARG A 137 -12.50 10.59 12.33
CA ARG A 137 -12.86 9.33 13.01
C ARG A 137 -11.74 8.84 13.94
N THR A 138 -10.48 8.96 13.49
CA THR A 138 -9.32 8.66 14.35
C THR A 138 -9.31 9.55 15.57
N GLN A 139 -9.52 10.86 15.43
CA GLN A 139 -9.65 11.79 16.55
C GLN A 139 -10.78 11.37 17.50
N GLN A 140 -11.99 11.12 16.97
CA GLN A 140 -13.16 10.76 17.75
C GLN A 140 -12.95 9.47 18.57
N SER A 141 -12.22 8.49 18.03
CA SER A 141 -11.95 7.23 18.75
C SER A 141 -11.09 7.42 20.00
N PHE A 142 -10.38 8.53 20.15
CA PHE A 142 -9.53 8.84 21.29
C PHE A 142 -10.05 9.95 22.21
N GLU A 143 -11.14 10.63 21.87
CA GLU A 143 -11.64 11.82 22.61
C GLU A 143 -11.85 11.62 24.11
N GLN A 144 -12.20 10.39 24.52
CA GLN A 144 -12.50 10.11 25.94
C GLN A 144 -11.51 9.16 26.61
N TYR A 145 -10.43 8.79 25.91
CA TYR A 145 -9.66 7.63 26.37
C TYR A 145 -8.15 7.86 26.48
N LEU A 146 -7.48 8.43 25.49
CA LEU A 146 -6.03 8.56 25.48
C LEU A 146 -5.60 9.94 24.99
N PRO A 147 -5.03 10.79 25.85
CA PRO A 147 -4.66 12.17 25.49
C PRO A 147 -3.59 12.26 24.39
N GLU A 148 -2.56 11.41 24.40
CA GLU A 148 -1.46 11.48 23.44
C GLU A 148 -1.89 11.10 22.00
N PRO A 149 -2.56 9.95 21.74
CA PRO A 149 -3.11 9.66 20.42
C PRO A 149 -4.15 10.69 19.96
N LEU A 150 -4.94 11.25 20.88
CA LEU A 150 -5.88 12.32 20.56
C LEU A 150 -5.17 13.57 20.02
N GLU A 151 -4.12 14.02 20.68
CA GLU A 151 -3.36 15.20 20.24
C GLU A 151 -2.66 14.93 18.88
N ARG A 152 -2.14 13.73 18.66
CA ARG A 152 -1.59 13.32 17.34
C ARG A 152 -2.66 13.41 16.26
N ALA A 153 -3.87 12.84 16.50
CA ALA A 153 -4.97 12.87 15.54
C ALA A 153 -5.46 14.30 15.24
N LYS A 154 -5.56 15.17 16.26
CA LYS A 154 -5.88 16.59 16.08
C LYS A 154 -4.85 17.32 15.22
N ASN A 155 -3.57 16.99 15.39
CA ASN A 155 -2.47 17.58 14.64
C ASN A 155 -2.25 16.94 13.27
N GLY A 156 -2.99 15.88 12.93
CA GLY A 156 -2.95 15.25 11.62
C GLY A 156 -3.20 16.24 10.48
N ARG A 157 -2.57 15.97 9.33
CA ARG A 157 -2.63 16.87 8.16
C ARG A 157 -3.01 16.10 6.90
N VAL A 158 -3.90 16.71 6.11
CA VAL A 158 -4.12 16.33 4.71
C VAL A 158 -3.42 17.39 3.85
N VAL A 159 -2.47 16.96 3.02
CA VAL A 159 -1.67 17.84 2.17
C VAL A 159 -1.65 17.34 0.73
N THR A 160 -1.45 18.24 -0.22
CA THR A 160 -1.40 17.93 -1.65
C THR A 160 -0.10 18.42 -2.28
N SER A 161 0.34 17.73 -3.35
CA SER A 161 1.46 18.13 -4.20
C SER A 161 1.17 17.67 -5.63
N GLY A 162 0.74 18.59 -6.51
CA GLY A 162 0.21 18.25 -7.83
C GLY A 162 -0.97 17.30 -7.74
N ASP A 163 -0.88 16.15 -8.43
CA ASP A 163 -1.91 15.10 -8.42
C ASP A 163 -1.81 14.17 -7.22
N TYR A 164 -0.89 14.43 -6.29
CA TYR A 164 -0.69 13.60 -5.12
C TYR A 164 -1.32 14.20 -3.87
N VAL A 165 -1.79 13.33 -3.00
CA VAL A 165 -2.33 13.67 -1.69
C VAL A 165 -1.69 12.81 -0.61
N MET A 166 -1.53 13.35 0.59
CA MET A 166 -1.11 12.60 1.76
C MET A 166 -1.95 12.97 2.97
N LEU A 167 -2.47 11.97 3.69
CA LEU A 167 -2.86 12.08 5.09
C LEU A 167 -1.69 11.59 5.95
N ILE A 168 -1.29 12.38 6.91
CA ILE A 168 -0.30 11.98 7.93
C ILE A 168 -0.80 12.32 9.33
N ILE A 169 -0.74 11.33 10.21
CA ILE A 169 -0.92 11.44 11.66
C ILE A 169 0.30 10.80 12.30
N SER A 170 1.19 11.61 12.86
CA SER A 170 2.43 11.16 13.48
C SER A 170 2.89 12.11 14.58
N GLY A 171 3.96 11.77 15.25
CA GLY A 171 4.64 12.67 16.19
C GLY A 171 5.39 13.81 15.49
N ASP A 172 5.74 13.66 14.20
CA ASP A 172 6.48 14.66 13.40
C ASP A 172 5.89 14.75 11.98
N ASN A 173 4.75 15.42 11.89
CA ASN A 173 4.08 15.64 10.61
C ASN A 173 4.86 16.56 9.66
N ASP A 174 5.64 17.50 10.20
CA ASP A 174 6.36 18.46 9.37
C ASP A 174 7.49 17.78 8.57
N THR A 175 8.24 16.88 9.19
CA THR A 175 9.24 16.05 8.49
C THR A 175 8.59 15.17 7.43
N ALA A 176 7.45 14.53 7.75
CA ALA A 176 6.72 13.72 6.77
C ALA A 176 6.28 14.54 5.54
N ILE A 177 5.77 15.77 5.77
CA ILE A 177 5.34 16.69 4.71
C ILE A 177 6.51 17.16 3.85
N GLN A 178 7.68 17.41 4.44
CA GLN A 178 8.88 17.77 3.69
C GLN A 178 9.34 16.63 2.76
N MET A 179 9.23 15.38 3.20
CA MET A 179 9.59 14.22 2.39
C MET A 179 8.58 13.93 1.27
N PHE A 180 7.32 14.32 1.46
CA PHE A 180 6.25 14.14 0.49
C PHE A 180 6.30 15.17 -0.66
N ARG A 181 6.80 16.37 -0.46
CA ARG A 181 6.87 17.48 -1.44
C ARG A 181 8.09 17.37 -2.34
#